data_5a1da72990a92c3a4847b4d89c94aaea
#
_entry.id   5a1da72990a92c3a4847b4d89c94aaea
#
_cell.length_a   1.000
_cell.length_b   1.000
_cell.length_c   1.000
_cell.angle_alpha   90.00
_cell.angle_beta   90.00
_cell.angle_gamma   90.00
#
_symmetry.space_group_name_H-M   'P 1'
#
loop_
_entity.id
_entity.type
_entity.pdbx_description
1 polymer ?
#
loop_
_entity_poly.entity_id
_entity_poly.type
_entity_poly.pdbx_seq_one_letter_code
_entity_poly.pdbx_strand_id
1 'polypeptide(L)'
;METKIFSKENIDEAAEILRRGGLVAFPTETVYGLGGNGLDPEAARKIYAAKGRPSDNPLILHVAKIEEVLPLVDSIPEKARLLMESFWPGPLTLIMKKSPLVPLESTGGLQTVAIRCPDNALTLSLIEKAGIPVAGPSANLSGHPSPTEAAHVYHDLAGRIEGILDDGAVGIGVESTILDMSTDCPTLLRPGAITLKDLEEVLSEKPEVDPTLLGKKMEDGFIPKAPGMKYRHYAPRAEMILFRARKAENADRRIAEAILRFVREWKEQQEKQDRQEESQEEKRQEKQSQEEEMRQDKKENKRKDLGLSRVAILCAEETKKEYASFCKEKGILLKVLGKREEPLSMTHNLFRILRDCDEEGVELILSEAYSEEGVGFALMNRMKKAAGQKIMDID
;
A
#
# COMPACT_ATOMS: atom_id res chain seq x y z
N MET A 1 14.89 -18.54 -10.43
CA MET A 1 15.84 -18.03 -9.40
C MET A 1 15.29 -18.41 -8.04
N GLU A 2 16.13 -18.86 -7.12
CA GLU A 2 15.73 -19.08 -5.72
C GLU A 2 15.84 -17.76 -4.95
N THR A 3 14.81 -17.40 -4.15
CA THR A 3 14.82 -16.22 -3.30
C THR A 3 15.19 -16.64 -1.88
N LYS A 4 16.32 -16.13 -1.37
CA LYS A 4 16.81 -16.44 -0.03
C LYS A 4 16.18 -15.51 1.03
N ILE A 5 15.99 -16.02 2.25
CA ILE A 5 15.67 -15.20 3.42
C ILE A 5 16.96 -14.93 4.19
N PHE A 6 17.25 -13.67 4.44
CA PHE A 6 18.40 -13.19 5.19
C PHE A 6 17.96 -12.68 6.57
N SER A 7 18.88 -12.80 7.52
CA SER A 7 18.76 -12.23 8.86
C SER A 7 19.97 -11.32 9.14
N LYS A 8 20.08 -10.83 10.36
CA LYS A 8 21.24 -10.04 10.81
C LYS A 8 22.57 -10.78 10.65
N GLU A 9 22.56 -12.11 10.82
CA GLU A 9 23.76 -12.95 10.81
C GLU A 9 24.39 -13.04 9.42
N ASN A 10 23.60 -12.92 8.36
CA ASN A 10 24.07 -13.05 6.97
C ASN A 10 23.80 -11.80 6.11
N ILE A 11 23.70 -10.63 6.75
CA ILE A 11 23.49 -9.33 6.10
C ILE A 11 24.60 -8.97 5.10
N ASP A 12 25.83 -9.45 5.30
CA ASP A 12 26.95 -9.20 4.38
C ASP A 12 26.71 -9.83 3.01
N GLU A 13 26.06 -10.99 2.94
CA GLU A 13 25.65 -11.61 1.68
C GLU A 13 24.58 -10.76 0.97
N ALA A 14 23.61 -10.23 1.70
CA ALA A 14 22.59 -9.33 1.17
C ALA A 14 23.20 -8.03 0.62
N ALA A 15 24.16 -7.45 1.33
CA ALA A 15 24.88 -6.25 0.90
C ALA A 15 25.71 -6.50 -0.37
N GLU A 16 26.36 -7.67 -0.49
CA GLU A 16 27.10 -8.05 -1.68
C GLU A 16 26.19 -8.22 -2.90
N ILE A 17 24.99 -8.77 -2.72
CA ILE A 17 24.00 -8.88 -3.80
C ILE A 17 23.65 -7.47 -4.34
N LEU A 18 23.37 -6.50 -3.45
CA LEU A 18 23.10 -5.12 -3.85
C LEU A 18 24.27 -4.47 -4.59
N ARG A 19 25.52 -4.67 -4.12
CA ARG A 19 26.74 -4.15 -4.78
C ARG A 19 26.90 -4.68 -6.20
N ARG A 20 26.52 -5.93 -6.44
CA ARG A 20 26.59 -6.58 -7.76
C ARG A 20 25.38 -6.29 -8.66
N GLY A 21 24.50 -5.36 -8.26
CA GLY A 21 23.32 -4.98 -9.02
C GLY A 21 22.19 -6.02 -8.98
N GLY A 22 22.17 -6.90 -7.96
CA GLY A 22 21.03 -7.77 -7.62
C GLY A 22 20.01 -7.04 -6.79
N LEU A 23 18.89 -7.71 -6.48
CA LEU A 23 17.76 -7.16 -5.74
C LEU A 23 17.58 -7.86 -4.39
N VAL A 24 17.46 -7.07 -3.31
CA VAL A 24 17.16 -7.55 -1.96
C VAL A 24 16.04 -6.71 -1.37
N ALA A 25 14.95 -7.35 -0.97
CA ALA A 25 13.92 -6.65 -0.20
C ALA A 25 14.43 -6.43 1.25
N PHE A 26 14.08 -5.29 1.83
CA PHE A 26 14.55 -4.86 3.14
C PHE A 26 13.43 -4.28 4.00
N PRO A 27 13.47 -4.49 5.34
CA PRO A 27 12.49 -3.94 6.26
C PRO A 27 12.67 -2.44 6.43
N THR A 28 11.61 -1.72 6.76
CA THR A 28 11.69 -0.37 7.32
C THR A 28 10.63 -0.24 8.42
N GLU A 29 10.61 0.88 9.15
CA GLU A 29 9.56 1.15 10.12
C GLU A 29 8.18 1.35 9.46
N THR A 30 8.15 1.64 8.15
CA THR A 30 6.92 1.92 7.38
C THR A 30 6.37 0.69 6.66
N VAL A 31 7.08 0.21 5.64
CA VAL A 31 6.77 -1.00 4.83
C VAL A 31 8.07 -1.62 4.34
N TYR A 32 8.05 -2.86 3.88
CA TYR A 32 9.22 -3.44 3.21
C TYR A 32 9.48 -2.76 1.87
N GLY A 33 10.76 -2.41 1.63
CA GLY A 33 11.27 -1.85 0.38
C GLY A 33 11.92 -2.90 -0.51
N LEU A 34 11.84 -2.77 -1.85
CA LEU A 34 12.59 -3.59 -2.79
C LEU A 34 13.88 -2.87 -3.18
N GLY A 35 15.01 -3.36 -2.66
CA GLY A 35 16.32 -2.74 -2.79
C GLY A 35 17.05 -3.11 -4.07
N GLY A 36 17.70 -2.12 -4.67
CA GLY A 36 18.73 -2.23 -5.69
C GLY A 36 19.69 -1.07 -5.62
N ASN A 37 20.83 -1.15 -6.31
CA ASN A 37 21.79 -0.05 -6.36
C ASN A 37 21.16 1.20 -6.99
N GLY A 38 20.98 2.26 -6.21
CA GLY A 38 20.32 3.51 -6.64
C GLY A 38 21.08 4.29 -7.71
N LEU A 39 22.37 4.00 -7.89
CA LEU A 39 23.26 4.63 -8.88
C LEU A 39 23.48 3.76 -10.13
N ASP A 40 22.87 2.57 -10.17
CA ASP A 40 22.96 1.65 -11.33
C ASP A 40 21.64 1.67 -12.12
N PRO A 41 21.65 2.18 -13.37
CA PRO A 41 20.48 2.15 -14.25
C PRO A 41 19.91 0.75 -14.46
N GLU A 42 20.76 -0.29 -14.51
CA GLU A 42 20.30 -1.68 -14.70
C GLU A 42 19.58 -2.20 -13.45
N ALA A 43 20.05 -1.88 -12.25
CA ALA A 43 19.38 -2.23 -11.01
C ALA A 43 17.98 -1.56 -10.94
N ALA A 44 17.88 -0.29 -11.35
CA ALA A 44 16.57 0.39 -11.45
C ALA A 44 15.62 -0.34 -12.42
N ARG A 45 16.08 -0.73 -13.63
CA ARG A 45 15.29 -1.50 -14.59
C ARG A 45 14.83 -2.84 -14.04
N LYS A 46 15.70 -3.55 -13.31
CA LYS A 46 15.37 -4.81 -12.63
C LYS A 46 14.26 -4.61 -11.59
N ILE A 47 14.31 -3.53 -10.77
CA ILE A 47 13.25 -3.18 -9.81
C ILE A 47 11.91 -3.02 -10.52
N TYR A 48 11.85 -2.24 -11.61
CA TYR A 48 10.62 -2.04 -12.37
C TYR A 48 10.10 -3.37 -12.95
N ALA A 49 10.99 -4.18 -13.52
CA ALA A 49 10.63 -5.47 -14.12
C ALA A 49 10.12 -6.47 -13.06
N ALA A 50 10.80 -6.61 -11.91
CA ALA A 50 10.40 -7.53 -10.84
C ALA A 50 8.99 -7.21 -10.31
N LYS A 51 8.64 -5.92 -10.21
CA LYS A 51 7.35 -5.44 -9.73
C LYS A 51 6.25 -5.37 -10.80
N GLY A 52 6.59 -5.40 -12.09
CA GLY A 52 5.67 -5.00 -13.15
C GLY A 52 5.26 -3.51 -13.02
N ARG A 53 6.18 -2.64 -12.58
CA ARG A 53 5.95 -1.22 -12.31
C ARG A 53 6.26 -0.37 -13.54
N PRO A 54 5.44 0.63 -13.89
CA PRO A 54 5.79 1.62 -14.91
C PRO A 54 7.06 2.39 -14.55
N SER A 55 7.96 2.56 -15.53
CA SER A 55 9.28 3.19 -15.32
C SER A 55 9.25 4.71 -15.16
N ASP A 56 8.10 5.37 -15.45
CA ASP A 56 7.86 6.79 -15.21
C ASP A 56 7.47 7.11 -13.75
N ASN A 57 7.42 6.10 -12.89
CA ASN A 57 7.07 6.24 -11.48
C ASN A 57 8.36 6.18 -10.62
N PRO A 58 8.90 7.33 -10.13
CA PRO A 58 10.23 7.43 -9.54
C PRO A 58 10.45 6.50 -8.35
N LEU A 59 11.71 6.18 -8.07
CA LEU A 59 12.14 5.41 -6.90
C LEU A 59 12.57 6.36 -5.76
N ILE A 60 12.60 5.86 -4.54
CA ILE A 60 13.15 6.56 -3.37
C ILE A 60 14.54 5.98 -3.10
N LEU A 61 15.55 6.81 -3.01
CA LEU A 61 16.89 6.41 -2.58
C LEU A 61 16.96 6.42 -1.06
N HIS A 62 17.41 5.32 -0.47
CA HIS A 62 17.63 5.19 0.97
C HIS A 62 19.12 5.34 1.28
N VAL A 63 19.40 6.16 2.29
CA VAL A 63 20.75 6.42 2.82
C VAL A 63 20.80 6.02 4.30
N ALA A 64 22.00 5.73 4.82
CA ALA A 64 22.18 5.39 6.23
C ALA A 64 22.36 6.61 7.12
N LYS A 65 22.78 7.75 6.55
CA LYS A 65 23.06 9.00 7.28
C LYS A 65 22.95 10.22 6.38
N ILE A 66 22.79 11.40 7.01
CA ILE A 66 22.53 12.68 6.32
C ILE A 66 23.72 13.06 5.39
N GLU A 67 24.95 12.76 5.77
CA GLU A 67 26.17 13.08 5.01
C GLU A 67 26.19 12.42 3.62
N GLU A 68 25.49 11.30 3.46
CA GLU A 68 25.38 10.57 2.18
C GLU A 68 24.43 11.24 1.17
N VAL A 69 23.68 12.25 1.59
CA VAL A 69 22.73 12.98 0.72
C VAL A 69 23.45 13.90 -0.26
N LEU A 70 24.48 14.60 0.19
CA LEU A 70 25.13 15.68 -0.58
C LEU A 70 25.62 15.23 -1.98
N PRO A 71 26.21 14.03 -2.16
CA PRO A 71 26.59 13.58 -3.51
C PRO A 71 25.39 13.31 -4.44
N LEU A 72 24.19 13.09 -3.90
CA LEU A 72 22.99 12.70 -4.65
C LEU A 72 22.16 13.89 -5.12
N VAL A 73 22.38 15.07 -4.57
CA VAL A 73 21.62 16.29 -4.84
C VAL A 73 22.51 17.42 -5.35
N ASP A 74 21.92 18.37 -6.06
CA ASP A 74 22.60 19.59 -6.50
C ASP A 74 22.99 20.47 -5.28
N SER A 75 22.04 20.63 -4.36
CA SER A 75 22.24 21.32 -3.09
C SER A 75 21.20 20.84 -2.07
N ILE A 76 21.48 21.03 -0.78
CA ILE A 76 20.55 20.77 0.31
C ILE A 76 19.98 22.13 0.78
N PRO A 77 18.69 22.42 0.50
CA PRO A 77 18.04 23.62 1.02
C PRO A 77 18.08 23.64 2.57
N GLU A 78 18.17 24.82 3.18
CA GLU A 78 18.17 24.99 4.64
C GLU A 78 16.98 24.30 5.30
N LYS A 79 15.78 24.52 4.78
CA LYS A 79 14.54 23.88 5.26
C LYS A 79 14.60 22.34 5.17
N ALA A 80 15.21 21.81 4.12
CA ALA A 80 15.41 20.37 4.00
C ALA A 80 16.38 19.82 5.06
N ARG A 81 17.44 20.57 5.37
CA ARG A 81 18.39 20.22 6.46
C ARG A 81 17.69 20.17 7.80
N LEU A 82 16.88 21.18 8.15
CA LEU A 82 16.11 21.21 9.40
C LEU A 82 15.18 20.00 9.52
N LEU A 83 14.51 19.61 8.43
CA LEU A 83 13.64 18.44 8.40
C LEU A 83 14.41 17.12 8.56
N MET A 84 15.57 16.99 7.92
CA MET A 84 16.45 15.82 8.08
C MET A 84 16.90 15.68 9.54
N GLU A 85 17.39 16.77 10.15
CA GLU A 85 17.86 16.79 11.54
C GLU A 85 16.76 16.48 12.54
N SER A 86 15.49 16.82 12.22
CA SER A 86 14.33 16.60 13.08
C SER A 86 13.72 15.22 12.95
N PHE A 87 13.72 14.63 11.72
CA PHE A 87 12.92 13.46 11.43
C PHE A 87 13.70 12.26 10.84
N TRP A 88 15.03 12.36 10.71
CA TRP A 88 15.86 11.24 10.25
C TRP A 88 16.81 10.76 11.36
N PRO A 89 16.93 9.42 11.49
CA PRO A 89 16.21 8.36 10.78
C PRO A 89 14.72 8.40 11.04
N GLY A 90 13.88 8.17 9.99
CA GLY A 90 12.43 8.18 10.18
C GLY A 90 11.59 8.18 8.90
N PRO A 91 10.25 8.29 9.08
CA PRO A 91 9.27 8.09 8.01
C PRO A 91 9.04 9.35 7.17
N LEU A 92 10.08 10.12 6.87
CA LEU A 92 10.04 11.31 6.01
C LEU A 92 10.91 11.10 4.77
N THR A 93 10.37 11.34 3.60
CA THR A 93 11.06 11.37 2.31
C THR A 93 11.08 12.81 1.79
N LEU A 94 12.24 13.30 1.40
CA LEU A 94 12.43 14.63 0.82
C LEU A 94 12.79 14.52 -0.65
N ILE A 95 12.12 15.32 -1.49
CA ILE A 95 12.44 15.44 -2.91
C ILE A 95 13.26 16.71 -3.12
N MET A 96 14.41 16.57 -3.76
CA MET A 96 15.34 17.67 -4.05
C MET A 96 15.84 17.57 -5.50
N LYS A 97 16.44 18.63 -6.02
CA LYS A 97 17.10 18.60 -7.33
C LYS A 97 18.24 17.59 -7.31
N LYS A 98 18.25 16.64 -8.26
CA LYS A 98 19.26 15.59 -8.31
C LYS A 98 20.60 16.09 -8.82
N SER A 99 21.68 15.51 -8.34
CA SER A 99 22.99 15.64 -8.95
C SER A 99 23.11 14.81 -10.24
N PRO A 100 24.10 15.08 -11.10
CA PRO A 100 24.36 14.24 -12.28
C PRO A 100 24.69 12.77 -11.96
N LEU A 101 25.12 12.49 -10.74
CA LEU A 101 25.46 11.12 -10.28
C LEU A 101 24.23 10.19 -10.29
N VAL A 102 23.05 10.71 -10.00
CA VAL A 102 21.83 9.91 -9.95
C VAL A 102 21.26 9.70 -11.36
N PRO A 103 21.12 8.43 -11.82
CA PRO A 103 20.64 8.15 -13.17
C PRO A 103 19.14 8.49 -13.32
N LEU A 104 18.73 8.81 -14.53
CA LEU A 104 17.33 9.11 -14.84
C LEU A 104 16.39 7.92 -14.62
N GLU A 105 16.89 6.71 -14.79
CA GLU A 105 16.14 5.48 -14.53
C GLU A 105 15.69 5.40 -13.07
N SER A 106 16.52 5.82 -12.12
CA SER A 106 16.15 5.84 -10.70
C SER A 106 15.11 6.93 -10.37
N THR A 107 15.07 8.01 -11.15
CA THR A 107 14.16 9.13 -10.92
C THR A 107 12.92 9.14 -11.83
N GLY A 108 12.70 8.08 -12.62
CA GLY A 108 11.59 8.04 -13.57
C GLY A 108 11.67 9.13 -14.65
N GLY A 109 12.88 9.55 -15.02
CA GLY A 109 13.14 10.61 -16.01
C GLY A 109 13.13 12.04 -15.43
N LEU A 110 12.90 12.21 -14.12
CA LEU A 110 12.84 13.52 -13.48
C LEU A 110 14.23 14.11 -13.17
N GLN A 111 14.30 15.44 -13.07
CA GLN A 111 15.48 16.18 -12.60
C GLN A 111 15.49 16.34 -11.06
N THR A 112 14.65 15.60 -10.37
CA THR A 112 14.56 15.55 -8.91
C THR A 112 14.77 14.12 -8.43
N VAL A 113 15.24 13.97 -7.20
CA VAL A 113 15.43 12.68 -6.52
C VAL A 113 14.72 12.68 -5.17
N ALA A 114 14.04 11.60 -4.85
CA ALA A 114 13.45 11.36 -3.54
C ALA A 114 14.43 10.61 -2.66
N ILE A 115 14.74 11.11 -1.46
CA ILE A 115 15.73 10.53 -0.54
C ILE A 115 15.10 10.35 0.84
N ARG A 116 15.51 9.29 1.54
CA ARG A 116 15.06 8.96 2.89
C ARG A 116 16.16 8.24 3.67
N CYS A 117 16.24 8.53 4.98
CA CYS A 117 17.01 7.73 5.94
C CYS A 117 15.97 6.98 6.83
N PRO A 118 15.76 5.66 6.65
CA PRO A 118 14.70 4.91 7.36
C PRO A 118 15.11 4.63 8.82
N ASP A 119 14.13 4.55 9.73
CA ASP A 119 14.36 4.15 11.12
C ASP A 119 14.24 2.62 11.28
N ASN A 120 15.23 1.91 10.78
CA ASN A 120 15.39 0.48 10.98
C ASN A 120 16.88 0.12 11.01
N ALA A 121 17.37 -0.32 12.16
CA ALA A 121 18.79 -0.58 12.39
C ALA A 121 19.38 -1.61 11.44
N LEU A 122 18.60 -2.64 11.05
CA LEU A 122 19.07 -3.68 10.14
C LEU A 122 19.25 -3.12 8.72
N THR A 123 18.34 -2.27 8.29
CA THR A 123 18.41 -1.60 6.98
C THR A 123 19.53 -0.56 6.92
N LEU A 124 19.72 0.24 7.97
CA LEU A 124 20.86 1.16 8.04
C LEU A 124 22.17 0.40 7.92
N SER A 125 22.33 -0.72 8.65
CA SER A 125 23.49 -1.60 8.54
C SER A 125 23.66 -2.20 7.13
N LEU A 126 22.55 -2.59 6.46
CA LEU A 126 22.61 -3.09 5.07
C LEU A 126 23.14 -2.02 4.11
N ILE A 127 22.65 -0.77 4.22
CA ILE A 127 23.06 0.35 3.38
C ILE A 127 24.55 0.68 3.61
N GLU A 128 24.98 0.77 4.88
CA GLU A 128 26.38 1.02 5.25
C GLU A 128 27.32 -0.07 4.70
N LYS A 129 26.95 -1.35 4.86
CA LYS A 129 27.73 -2.49 4.36
C LYS A 129 27.75 -2.54 2.83
N ALA A 130 26.65 -2.19 2.17
CA ALA A 130 26.61 -2.10 0.71
C ALA A 130 27.45 -0.92 0.18
N GLY A 131 27.60 0.16 0.94
CA GLY A 131 28.36 1.35 0.57
C GLY A 131 27.77 2.12 -0.63
N ILE A 132 26.48 1.98 -0.86
CA ILE A 132 25.73 2.59 -1.96
C ILE A 132 24.36 3.08 -1.47
N PRO A 133 23.78 4.14 -2.04
CA PRO A 133 22.40 4.47 -1.80
C PRO A 133 21.50 3.36 -2.40
N VAL A 134 20.52 2.90 -1.62
CA VAL A 134 19.64 1.81 -2.03
C VAL A 134 18.32 2.36 -2.56
N ALA A 135 18.07 2.20 -3.86
CA ALA A 135 16.75 2.49 -4.43
C ALA A 135 15.73 1.49 -3.87
N GLY A 136 14.59 1.97 -3.35
CA GLY A 136 13.63 1.11 -2.67
C GLY A 136 12.19 1.60 -2.77
N PRO A 137 11.41 1.24 -3.81
CA PRO A 137 9.95 1.29 -3.73
C PRO A 137 9.44 0.19 -2.79
N SER A 138 8.15 0.21 -2.38
CA SER A 138 7.57 -0.90 -1.61
C SER A 138 7.76 -2.26 -2.31
N ALA A 139 8.00 -3.34 -1.57
CA ALA A 139 8.40 -4.65 -2.11
C ALA A 139 7.20 -5.54 -2.49
N ASN A 140 6.17 -4.99 -3.18
CA ASN A 140 4.98 -5.70 -3.67
C ASN A 140 4.91 -5.70 -5.19
N LEU A 141 4.10 -6.57 -5.78
CA LEU A 141 3.64 -6.42 -7.16
C LEU A 141 2.89 -5.09 -7.32
N SER A 142 3.09 -4.42 -8.46
CA SER A 142 2.50 -3.10 -8.70
C SER A 142 0.98 -3.15 -8.58
N GLY A 143 0.41 -2.20 -7.82
CA GLY A 143 -1.02 -2.10 -7.57
C GLY A 143 -1.51 -2.79 -6.29
N HIS A 144 -0.82 -3.81 -5.79
CA HIS A 144 -1.18 -4.55 -4.57
C HIS A 144 -0.92 -3.75 -3.28
N PRO A 145 -1.52 -4.14 -2.13
CA PRO A 145 -1.20 -3.56 -0.83
C PRO A 145 0.29 -3.70 -0.51
N SER A 146 0.90 -2.68 0.11
CA SER A 146 2.33 -2.72 0.44
C SER A 146 2.61 -3.81 1.49
N PRO A 147 3.79 -4.46 1.43
CA PRO A 147 4.14 -5.54 2.35
C PRO A 147 4.56 -4.97 3.71
N THR A 148 4.03 -5.54 4.78
CA THR A 148 4.34 -5.19 6.17
C THR A 148 5.10 -6.28 6.91
N GLU A 149 5.35 -7.41 6.26
CA GLU A 149 6.10 -8.57 6.74
C GLU A 149 6.86 -9.22 5.59
N ALA A 150 7.94 -9.95 5.90
CA ALA A 150 8.73 -10.68 4.90
C ALA A 150 7.91 -11.72 4.13
N ALA A 151 6.93 -12.36 4.78
CA ALA A 151 6.03 -13.31 4.14
C ALA A 151 5.22 -12.68 2.99
N HIS A 152 4.78 -11.43 3.14
CA HIS A 152 4.09 -10.69 2.09
C HIS A 152 4.99 -10.44 0.87
N VAL A 153 6.28 -10.12 1.13
CA VAL A 153 7.28 -9.94 0.06
C VAL A 153 7.53 -11.27 -0.65
N TYR A 154 7.69 -12.35 0.10
CA TYR A 154 7.91 -13.68 -0.46
C TYR A 154 6.74 -14.12 -1.35
N HIS A 155 5.50 -13.90 -0.89
CA HIS A 155 4.30 -14.19 -1.68
C HIS A 155 4.31 -13.46 -3.04
N ASP A 156 4.70 -12.17 -3.05
CA ASP A 156 4.63 -11.34 -4.26
C ASP A 156 5.83 -11.52 -5.20
N LEU A 157 7.05 -11.69 -4.65
CA LEU A 157 8.31 -11.53 -5.37
C LEU A 157 9.23 -12.77 -5.34
N ALA A 158 8.84 -13.89 -4.72
CA ALA A 158 9.64 -15.11 -4.76
C ALA A 158 9.91 -15.54 -6.21
N GLY A 159 11.15 -15.93 -6.50
CA GLY A 159 11.60 -16.28 -7.84
C GLY A 159 11.95 -15.10 -8.76
N ARG A 160 11.70 -13.85 -8.32
CA ARG A 160 11.95 -12.62 -9.09
C ARG A 160 13.10 -11.78 -8.53
N ILE A 161 13.48 -12.01 -7.27
CA ILE A 161 14.53 -11.29 -6.54
C ILE A 161 15.46 -12.28 -5.84
N GLU A 162 16.69 -11.87 -5.57
CA GLU A 162 17.71 -12.72 -4.97
C GLU A 162 17.47 -12.96 -3.49
N GLY A 163 16.89 -11.98 -2.77
CA GLY A 163 16.70 -12.18 -1.34
C GLY A 163 15.76 -11.21 -0.64
N ILE A 164 15.45 -11.56 0.61
CA ILE A 164 14.62 -10.78 1.51
C ILE A 164 15.33 -10.74 2.86
N LEU A 165 15.65 -9.54 3.34
CA LEU A 165 16.17 -9.33 4.69
C LEU A 165 14.96 -9.23 5.63
N ASP A 166 14.85 -10.16 6.57
CA ASP A 166 13.69 -10.26 7.47
C ASP A 166 14.02 -9.65 8.84
N ASP A 167 13.14 -8.75 9.32
CA ASP A 167 13.18 -8.15 10.67
C ASP A 167 11.77 -8.14 11.28
N GLY A 168 10.89 -9.07 10.85
CA GLY A 168 9.53 -9.19 11.33
C GLY A 168 8.58 -8.11 10.79
N ALA A 169 7.51 -7.87 11.55
CA ALA A 169 6.47 -6.91 11.17
C ALA A 169 6.93 -5.46 11.37
N VAL A 170 6.55 -4.58 10.44
CA VAL A 170 6.86 -3.14 10.51
C VAL A 170 6.03 -2.42 11.59
N GLY A 171 6.52 -1.27 12.09
CA GLY A 171 5.85 -0.54 13.16
C GLY A 171 4.69 0.37 12.70
N ILE A 172 4.78 1.02 11.52
CA ILE A 172 3.83 2.05 11.05
C ILE A 172 2.76 1.50 10.10
N GLY A 173 3.17 0.67 9.14
CA GLY A 173 2.25 -0.03 8.22
C GLY A 173 1.80 0.74 6.98
N VAL A 174 2.12 2.02 6.86
CA VAL A 174 1.92 2.82 5.65
C VAL A 174 3.20 3.54 5.26
N GLU A 175 3.36 3.87 3.99
CA GLU A 175 4.59 4.47 3.47
C GLU A 175 4.85 5.87 4.06
N SER A 176 6.12 6.30 3.97
CA SER A 176 6.62 7.59 4.46
C SER A 176 5.83 8.78 3.92
N THR A 177 5.79 9.85 4.71
CA THR A 177 5.42 11.19 4.24
C THR A 177 6.41 11.64 3.14
N ILE A 178 5.91 12.23 2.05
CA ILE A 178 6.76 12.78 0.97
C ILE A 178 6.53 14.28 0.86
N LEU A 179 7.61 15.05 1.02
CA LEU A 179 7.61 16.50 0.86
C LEU A 179 8.53 16.90 -0.30
N ASP A 180 8.02 17.69 -1.24
CA ASP A 180 8.81 18.27 -2.34
C ASP A 180 9.50 19.56 -1.84
N MET A 181 10.83 19.52 -1.82
CA MET A 181 11.72 20.61 -1.44
C MET A 181 12.52 21.14 -2.65
N SER A 182 12.13 20.72 -3.88
CA SER A 182 12.82 21.12 -5.10
C SER A 182 12.46 22.53 -5.58
N THR A 183 11.47 23.14 -4.94
CA THR A 183 10.97 24.50 -5.18
C THR A 183 11.01 25.32 -3.89
N ASP A 184 10.78 26.62 -3.98
CA ASP A 184 10.80 27.52 -2.81
C ASP A 184 9.67 27.22 -1.81
N CYS A 185 8.54 26.67 -2.29
CA CYS A 185 7.39 26.30 -1.46
C CYS A 185 7.38 24.80 -1.18
N PRO A 186 7.65 24.37 0.08
CA PRO A 186 7.52 22.96 0.47
C PRO A 186 6.10 22.44 0.19
N THR A 187 6.00 21.33 -0.55
CA THR A 187 4.70 20.79 -0.97
C THR A 187 4.55 19.31 -0.56
N LEU A 188 3.50 19.01 0.20
CA LEU A 188 3.15 17.63 0.58
C LEU A 188 2.59 16.89 -0.64
N LEU A 189 3.29 15.83 -1.07
CA LEU A 189 2.88 14.97 -2.20
C LEU A 189 2.27 13.64 -1.75
N ARG A 190 2.59 13.18 -0.54
CA ARG A 190 2.04 11.96 0.05
C ARG A 190 1.96 12.10 1.57
N PRO A 191 0.78 11.99 2.18
CA PRO A 191 0.65 11.97 3.63
C PRO A 191 1.17 10.65 4.20
N GLY A 192 1.80 10.69 5.37
CA GLY A 192 2.33 9.55 6.14
C GLY A 192 2.24 9.81 7.64
N ALA A 193 3.12 9.14 8.42
CA ALA A 193 3.14 9.27 9.87
C ALA A 193 3.63 10.66 10.33
N ILE A 194 4.53 11.32 9.59
CA ILE A 194 4.86 12.73 9.82
C ILE A 194 3.73 13.57 9.24
N THR A 195 3.04 14.30 10.08
CA THR A 195 1.84 15.07 9.72
C THR A 195 2.16 16.47 9.21
N LEU A 196 1.18 17.14 8.60
CA LEU A 196 1.34 18.56 8.23
C LEU A 196 1.68 19.44 9.43
N LYS A 197 1.13 19.13 10.62
CA LYS A 197 1.39 19.86 11.84
C LYS A 197 2.86 19.71 12.28
N ASP A 198 3.40 18.48 12.25
CA ASP A 198 4.81 18.22 12.59
C ASP A 198 5.74 18.97 11.66
N LEU A 199 5.42 19.00 10.33
CA LEU A 199 6.20 19.73 9.33
C LEU A 199 6.12 21.25 9.56
N GLU A 200 4.94 21.79 9.85
CA GLU A 200 4.72 23.22 10.13
C GLU A 200 5.48 23.67 11.38
N GLU A 201 5.52 22.83 12.42
CA GLU A 201 6.27 23.12 13.65
C GLU A 201 7.78 23.27 13.40
N VAL A 202 8.37 22.41 12.57
CA VAL A 202 9.80 22.48 12.23
C VAL A 202 10.12 23.61 11.25
N LEU A 203 9.27 23.78 10.24
CA LEU A 203 9.50 24.78 9.17
C LEU A 203 9.10 26.20 9.59
N SER A 204 8.33 26.37 10.67
CA SER A 204 7.69 27.64 11.06
C SER A 204 6.81 28.23 9.94
N GLU A 205 6.39 27.42 8.99
CA GLU A 205 5.48 27.74 7.90
C GLU A 205 4.70 26.48 7.49
N LYS A 206 3.47 26.66 7.04
CA LYS A 206 2.62 25.54 6.60
C LYS A 206 2.99 25.11 5.20
N PRO A 207 3.40 23.84 4.96
CA PRO A 207 3.60 23.35 3.61
C PRO A 207 2.33 23.38 2.78
N GLU A 208 2.46 23.60 1.48
CA GLU A 208 1.36 23.39 0.55
C GLU A 208 0.97 21.93 0.47
N VAL A 209 -0.27 21.67 0.09
CA VAL A 209 -0.77 20.29 -0.16
C VAL A 209 -1.03 20.15 -1.64
N ASP A 210 -0.46 19.12 -2.27
CA ASP A 210 -0.70 18.85 -3.68
C ASP A 210 -2.20 18.71 -3.95
N PRO A 211 -2.75 19.41 -4.94
CA PRO A 211 -4.20 19.42 -5.22
C PRO A 211 -4.79 18.05 -5.49
N THR A 212 -3.99 17.07 -5.95
CA THR A 212 -4.45 15.69 -6.18
C THR A 212 -4.79 14.97 -4.88
N LEU A 213 -4.16 15.35 -3.76
CA LEU A 213 -4.50 14.83 -2.42
C LEU A 213 -5.86 15.35 -1.93
N LEU A 214 -6.29 16.51 -2.44
CA LEU A 214 -7.57 17.15 -2.14
C LEU A 214 -8.68 16.76 -3.12
N GLY A 215 -8.45 15.75 -3.98
CA GLY A 215 -9.44 15.23 -4.92
C GLY A 215 -9.48 15.95 -6.29
N LYS A 216 -8.55 16.86 -6.59
CA LYS A 216 -8.46 17.42 -7.93
C LYS A 216 -8.01 16.33 -8.91
N LYS A 217 -8.72 16.22 -10.04
CA LYS A 217 -8.35 15.26 -11.10
C LYS A 217 -7.01 15.64 -11.70
N MET A 218 -6.21 14.63 -11.99
CA MET A 218 -4.96 14.81 -12.74
C MET A 218 -5.28 15.18 -14.19
N GLU A 219 -4.49 16.08 -14.74
CA GLU A 219 -4.58 16.47 -16.15
C GLU A 219 -3.94 15.38 -17.04
N ASP A 220 -4.36 15.32 -18.30
CA ASP A 220 -3.73 14.44 -19.28
C ASP A 220 -2.24 14.80 -19.44
N GLY A 221 -1.39 13.77 -19.42
CA GLY A 221 0.07 13.98 -19.46
C GLY A 221 0.73 14.25 -18.10
N PHE A 222 -0.01 14.16 -16.97
CA PHE A 222 0.56 14.33 -15.62
C PHE A 222 1.75 13.39 -15.39
N ILE A 223 2.88 13.96 -15.00
CA ILE A 223 4.11 13.23 -14.63
C ILE A 223 4.19 13.19 -13.11
N PRO A 224 4.15 11.99 -12.49
CA PRO A 224 4.17 11.85 -11.04
C PRO A 224 5.56 12.22 -10.49
N LYS A 225 5.64 13.18 -9.58
CA LYS A 225 6.88 13.54 -8.88
C LYS A 225 7.24 12.56 -7.76
N ALA A 226 6.27 11.77 -7.30
CA ALA A 226 6.43 10.84 -6.19
C ALA A 226 5.68 9.52 -6.43
N PRO A 227 6.12 8.41 -5.79
CA PRO A 227 5.40 7.15 -5.79
C PRO A 227 3.98 7.32 -5.22
N GLY A 228 3.00 6.66 -5.85
CA GLY A 228 1.62 6.63 -5.36
C GLY A 228 0.74 7.77 -5.84
N MET A 229 1.21 8.69 -6.70
CA MET A 229 0.39 9.80 -7.20
C MET A 229 -0.54 9.38 -8.35
N LYS A 230 -0.05 8.66 -9.37
CA LYS A 230 -0.72 8.49 -10.67
C LYS A 230 -1.52 7.19 -10.82
N TYR A 231 -0.94 6.07 -10.42
CA TYR A 231 -1.49 4.74 -10.72
C TYR A 231 -2.42 4.23 -9.63
N ARG A 232 -3.26 3.22 -9.96
CA ARG A 232 -4.01 2.47 -8.94
C ARG A 232 -3.02 1.80 -8.00
N HIS A 233 -3.16 2.05 -6.71
CA HIS A 233 -2.28 1.55 -5.67
C HIS A 233 -3.09 0.97 -4.51
N TYR A 234 -2.48 0.04 -3.77
CA TYR A 234 -2.99 -0.51 -2.52
C TYR A 234 -4.28 -1.31 -2.66
N ALA A 235 -4.67 -1.64 -3.89
CA ALA A 235 -5.95 -2.28 -4.12
C ALA A 235 -5.89 -3.78 -3.81
N PRO A 236 -6.75 -4.29 -2.91
CA PRO A 236 -6.99 -5.71 -2.80
C PRO A 236 -7.65 -6.24 -4.07
N ARG A 237 -7.72 -7.58 -4.21
CA ARG A 237 -8.48 -8.23 -5.28
C ARG A 237 -9.98 -7.98 -5.12
N ALA A 238 -10.43 -7.95 -3.86
CA ALA A 238 -11.80 -7.64 -3.50
C ALA A 238 -12.21 -6.22 -3.95
N GLU A 239 -13.48 -6.07 -4.28
CA GLU A 239 -14.08 -4.74 -4.36
C GLU A 239 -14.14 -4.13 -2.95
N MET A 240 -13.75 -2.86 -2.80
CA MET A 240 -13.81 -2.17 -1.52
C MET A 240 -14.71 -0.93 -1.62
N ILE A 241 -15.60 -0.75 -0.64
CA ILE A 241 -16.50 0.40 -0.52
C ILE A 241 -16.33 1.03 0.86
N LEU A 242 -16.14 2.34 0.90
CA LEU A 242 -16.06 3.12 2.13
C LEU A 242 -17.43 3.76 2.44
N PHE A 243 -17.84 3.73 3.70
CA PHE A 243 -19.07 4.35 4.17
C PHE A 243 -18.72 5.55 5.06
N ARG A 244 -19.23 6.73 4.68
CA ARG A 244 -18.94 7.99 5.35
C ARG A 244 -20.22 8.71 5.74
N ALA A 245 -20.39 9.01 7.03
CA ALA A 245 -21.49 9.87 7.48
C ALA A 245 -21.15 11.34 7.21
N ARG A 246 -22.07 12.07 6.61
CA ARG A 246 -21.94 13.52 6.37
C ARG A 246 -22.16 14.35 7.64
N LYS A 247 -22.97 13.85 8.59
CA LYS A 247 -23.26 14.50 9.87
C LYS A 247 -22.56 13.75 11.00
N ALA A 248 -21.96 14.49 11.91
CA ALA A 248 -21.23 13.90 13.04
C ALA A 248 -22.14 13.21 14.07
N GLU A 249 -23.41 13.64 14.18
CA GLU A 249 -24.34 13.08 15.15
C GLU A 249 -24.65 11.60 14.88
N ASN A 250 -24.36 10.73 15.85
CA ASN A 250 -24.51 9.27 15.74
C ASN A 250 -23.87 8.66 14.50
N ALA A 251 -22.77 9.25 13.99
CA ALA A 251 -22.12 8.84 12.75
C ALA A 251 -21.79 7.34 12.72
N ASP A 252 -21.21 6.82 13.80
CA ASP A 252 -20.79 5.42 13.90
C ASP A 252 -21.96 4.45 13.76
N ARG A 253 -23.04 4.73 14.49
CA ARG A 253 -24.24 3.89 14.43
C ARG A 253 -24.88 3.92 13.03
N ARG A 254 -24.96 5.10 12.41
CA ARG A 254 -25.53 5.28 11.08
C ARG A 254 -24.71 4.56 10.00
N ILE A 255 -23.37 4.63 10.10
CA ILE A 255 -22.47 3.89 9.24
C ILE A 255 -22.68 2.38 9.42
N ALA A 256 -22.74 1.89 10.66
CA ALA A 256 -22.97 0.48 10.93
C ALA A 256 -24.30 -0.01 10.37
N GLU A 257 -25.40 0.73 10.62
CA GLU A 257 -26.72 0.41 10.09
C GLU A 257 -26.73 0.37 8.54
N ALA A 258 -26.02 1.30 7.89
CA ALA A 258 -25.91 1.35 6.43
C ALA A 258 -25.11 0.17 5.85
N ILE A 259 -23.98 -0.17 6.46
CA ILE A 259 -23.18 -1.34 6.07
C ILE A 259 -24.01 -2.63 6.22
N LEU A 260 -24.67 -2.82 7.36
CA LEU A 260 -25.49 -4.01 7.61
C LEU A 260 -26.67 -4.11 6.64
N ARG A 261 -27.30 -2.99 6.29
CA ARG A 261 -28.35 -2.94 5.26
C ARG A 261 -27.80 -3.31 3.90
N PHE A 262 -26.67 -2.71 3.50
CA PHE A 262 -26.02 -2.99 2.22
C PHE A 262 -25.70 -4.50 2.07
N VAL A 263 -25.17 -5.12 3.11
CA VAL A 263 -24.89 -6.56 3.11
C VAL A 263 -26.14 -7.40 2.86
N ARG A 264 -27.28 -7.04 3.50
CA ARG A 264 -28.54 -7.77 3.30
C ARG A 264 -29.02 -7.67 1.84
N GLU A 265 -29.03 -6.44 1.30
CA GLU A 265 -29.44 -6.18 -0.08
C GLU A 265 -28.52 -6.87 -1.10
N TRP A 266 -27.22 -6.81 -0.88
CA TRP A 266 -26.23 -7.47 -1.74
C TRP A 266 -26.43 -8.99 -1.77
N LYS A 267 -26.68 -9.62 -0.62
CA LYS A 267 -26.97 -11.05 -0.56
C LYS A 267 -28.22 -11.44 -1.31
N GLU A 268 -29.31 -10.71 -1.09
CA GLU A 268 -30.56 -10.97 -1.80
C GLU A 268 -30.38 -10.90 -3.33
N GLN A 269 -29.48 -10.00 -3.79
CA GLN A 269 -29.15 -9.90 -5.21
C GLN A 269 -28.34 -11.10 -5.68
N GLN A 270 -27.33 -11.55 -4.91
CA GLN A 270 -26.54 -12.73 -5.24
C GLN A 270 -27.42 -14.00 -5.31
N GLU A 271 -28.27 -14.24 -4.31
CA GLU A 271 -29.20 -15.37 -4.30
C GLU A 271 -30.18 -15.36 -5.48
N LYS A 272 -30.59 -14.18 -5.94
CA LYS A 272 -31.43 -14.06 -7.15
C LYS A 272 -30.68 -14.38 -8.43
N GLN A 273 -29.43 -13.95 -8.50
CA GLN A 273 -28.53 -14.19 -9.64
C GLN A 273 -28.19 -15.69 -9.75
N ASP A 274 -27.84 -16.32 -8.64
CA ASP A 274 -27.54 -17.75 -8.58
C ASP A 274 -28.73 -18.59 -9.04
N ARG A 275 -29.95 -18.28 -8.56
CA ARG A 275 -31.18 -18.96 -9.02
C ARG A 275 -31.47 -18.76 -10.50
N GLN A 276 -31.11 -17.59 -11.07
CA GLN A 276 -31.28 -17.35 -12.50
C GLN A 276 -30.27 -18.14 -13.33
N GLU A 277 -29.03 -18.24 -12.85
CA GLU A 277 -27.99 -19.05 -13.51
C GLU A 277 -28.29 -20.55 -13.46
N GLU A 278 -28.72 -21.06 -12.28
CA GLU A 278 -29.19 -22.44 -12.13
C GLU A 278 -30.35 -22.76 -13.10
N SER A 279 -31.36 -21.88 -13.17
CA SER A 279 -32.50 -22.06 -14.09
C SER A 279 -32.09 -22.02 -15.59
N GLN A 280 -31.06 -21.24 -15.93
CA GLN A 280 -30.52 -21.21 -17.29
C GLN A 280 -29.69 -22.45 -17.61
N GLU A 281 -28.95 -22.96 -16.62
CA GLU A 281 -28.12 -24.17 -16.76
C GLU A 281 -29.01 -25.43 -16.87
N GLU A 282 -30.10 -25.52 -16.08
CA GLU A 282 -31.11 -26.56 -16.19
C GLU A 282 -31.75 -26.56 -17.59
N LYS A 283 -32.14 -25.39 -18.12
CA LYS A 283 -32.69 -25.26 -19.48
C LYS A 283 -31.67 -25.58 -20.58
N ARG A 284 -30.38 -25.39 -20.34
CA ARG A 284 -29.30 -25.81 -21.25
C ARG A 284 -29.07 -27.32 -21.20
N GLN A 285 -29.14 -27.90 -19.99
CA GLN A 285 -29.03 -29.35 -19.80
C GLN A 285 -30.25 -30.08 -20.36
N GLU A 286 -31.47 -29.57 -20.21
CA GLU A 286 -32.67 -30.11 -20.85
C GLU A 286 -32.59 -30.05 -22.38
N LYS A 287 -32.02 -29.00 -22.98
CA LYS A 287 -31.76 -28.94 -24.43
C LYS A 287 -30.66 -29.87 -24.88
N GLN A 288 -29.58 -30.05 -24.09
CA GLN A 288 -28.49 -30.96 -24.39
C GLN A 288 -28.87 -32.42 -24.15
N SER A 289 -29.69 -32.75 -23.16
CA SER A 289 -30.19 -34.11 -22.95
C SER A 289 -31.18 -34.56 -24.03
N GLN A 290 -31.83 -33.63 -24.73
CA GLN A 290 -32.58 -33.94 -25.96
C GLN A 290 -31.67 -34.20 -27.20
N GLU A 291 -30.42 -33.75 -27.16
CA GLU A 291 -29.41 -33.96 -28.20
C GLU A 291 -28.38 -35.07 -27.85
N GLU A 292 -28.25 -35.46 -26.56
CA GLU A 292 -27.22 -36.40 -26.06
C GLU A 292 -27.81 -37.63 -25.31
N GLU A 293 -28.75 -38.34 -25.95
CA GLU A 293 -29.06 -39.72 -25.49
C GLU A 293 -27.90 -40.71 -25.78
N MET A 294 -26.70 -40.23 -26.18
CA MET A 294 -25.60 -41.07 -26.63
C MET A 294 -24.20 -40.84 -26.03
N ARG A 295 -24.00 -40.12 -24.92
CA ARG A 295 -22.68 -40.13 -24.23
C ARG A 295 -22.82 -39.90 -22.74
N GLN A 296 -22.93 -41.01 -22.01
CA GLN A 296 -22.62 -41.05 -20.57
C GLN A 296 -21.12 -40.97 -20.33
N ASP A 297 -20.63 -40.08 -19.52
CA ASP A 297 -19.88 -40.30 -18.27
C ASP A 297 -19.05 -39.07 -17.86
N LYS A 298 -19.17 -38.74 -16.59
CA LYS A 298 -18.24 -37.94 -15.75
C LYS A 298 -18.20 -36.43 -15.93
N LYS A 299 -19.04 -35.75 -15.16
CA LYS A 299 -18.60 -34.55 -14.43
C LYS A 299 -19.30 -34.50 -13.06
N GLU A 300 -18.59 -34.97 -12.05
CA GLU A 300 -18.93 -34.81 -10.66
C GLU A 300 -18.92 -33.35 -10.23
N ASN A 301 -19.99 -32.96 -9.61
CA ASN A 301 -20.23 -31.83 -8.75
C ASN A 301 -19.00 -31.12 -8.19
N LYS A 302 -18.73 -29.89 -8.65
CA LYS A 302 -18.18 -28.82 -7.82
C LYS A 302 -19.28 -27.80 -7.52
N ARG A 303 -20.26 -28.18 -6.72
CA ARG A 303 -21.03 -27.22 -5.94
C ARG A 303 -20.07 -26.65 -4.88
N LYS A 304 -19.47 -25.52 -5.17
CA LYS A 304 -18.81 -24.72 -4.16
C LYS A 304 -19.91 -24.19 -3.25
N ASP A 305 -19.87 -24.63 -2.01
CA ASP A 305 -20.54 -23.97 -0.90
C ASP A 305 -20.20 -22.48 -0.96
N LEU A 306 -21.15 -21.67 -1.40
CA LEU A 306 -21.05 -20.20 -1.44
C LEU A 306 -21.20 -19.68 0.00
N GLY A 307 -20.25 -20.08 0.85
CA GLY A 307 -20.14 -19.61 2.22
C GLY A 307 -19.90 -18.11 2.23
N LEU A 308 -20.52 -17.44 3.15
CA LEU A 308 -20.50 -15.99 3.40
C LEU A 308 -19.12 -15.42 3.78
N SER A 309 -18.06 -16.23 3.77
CA SER A 309 -16.65 -15.83 3.91
C SER A 309 -16.14 -14.92 2.78
N ARG A 310 -16.98 -14.64 1.76
CA ARG A 310 -16.63 -13.77 0.63
C ARG A 310 -16.82 -12.27 0.93
N VAL A 311 -17.41 -11.91 2.07
CA VAL A 311 -17.61 -10.52 2.51
C VAL A 311 -16.82 -10.27 3.78
N ALA A 312 -16.08 -9.16 3.82
CA ALA A 312 -15.42 -8.67 5.02
C ALA A 312 -15.94 -7.28 5.41
N ILE A 313 -16.12 -7.06 6.71
CA ILE A 313 -16.39 -5.73 7.27
C ILE A 313 -15.14 -5.28 8.02
N LEU A 314 -14.60 -4.12 7.64
CA LEU A 314 -13.49 -3.45 8.33
C LEU A 314 -14.06 -2.36 9.22
N CYS A 315 -13.80 -2.44 10.51
CA CYS A 315 -14.31 -1.50 11.51
C CYS A 315 -13.23 -1.06 12.51
N ALA A 316 -13.54 -0.03 13.29
CA ALA A 316 -12.74 0.35 14.44
C ALA A 316 -13.05 -0.55 15.65
N GLU A 317 -12.16 -0.58 16.66
CA GLU A 317 -12.40 -1.33 17.90
C GLU A 317 -13.68 -0.84 18.62
N GLU A 318 -13.95 0.47 18.56
CA GLU A 318 -15.11 1.11 19.20
C GLU A 318 -16.45 0.65 18.63
N THR A 319 -16.49 0.32 17.32
CA THR A 319 -17.71 -0.09 16.61
C THR A 319 -17.82 -1.61 16.41
N LYS A 320 -16.81 -2.37 16.77
CA LYS A 320 -16.76 -3.84 16.63
C LYS A 320 -18.02 -4.55 17.12
N LYS A 321 -18.57 -4.13 18.26
CA LYS A 321 -19.76 -4.71 18.88
C LYS A 321 -21.02 -4.56 18.02
N GLU A 322 -21.11 -3.49 17.20
CA GLU A 322 -22.25 -3.23 16.33
C GLU A 322 -22.36 -4.28 15.19
N TYR A 323 -21.22 -4.87 14.82
CA TYR A 323 -21.12 -5.86 13.72
C TYR A 323 -21.04 -7.30 14.21
N ALA A 324 -20.49 -7.55 15.41
CA ALA A 324 -20.04 -8.88 15.84
C ALA A 324 -21.14 -9.95 15.78
N SER A 325 -22.33 -9.65 16.28
CA SER A 325 -23.45 -10.61 16.28
C SER A 325 -23.91 -10.97 14.87
N PHE A 326 -24.08 -9.94 14.03
CA PHE A 326 -24.50 -10.12 12.64
C PHE A 326 -23.47 -10.87 11.81
N CYS A 327 -22.18 -10.51 11.95
CA CYS A 327 -21.10 -11.17 11.24
C CYS A 327 -21.02 -12.65 11.61
N LYS A 328 -21.13 -12.97 12.91
CA LYS A 328 -21.14 -14.37 13.39
C LYS A 328 -22.33 -15.16 12.84
N GLU A 329 -23.55 -14.58 12.87
CA GLU A 329 -24.75 -15.23 12.35
C GLU A 329 -24.66 -15.49 10.85
N LYS A 330 -24.10 -14.53 10.10
CA LYS A 330 -24.07 -14.58 8.64
C LYS A 330 -22.77 -15.12 8.04
N GLY A 331 -21.80 -15.54 8.85
CA GLY A 331 -20.50 -16.03 8.40
C GLY A 331 -19.66 -14.97 7.65
N ILE A 332 -19.80 -13.68 8.01
CA ILE A 332 -19.06 -12.56 7.45
C ILE A 332 -17.77 -12.37 8.25
N LEU A 333 -16.67 -12.07 7.56
CA LEU A 333 -15.40 -11.79 8.20
C LEU A 333 -15.41 -10.40 8.82
N LEU A 334 -15.18 -10.33 10.14
CA LEU A 334 -15.06 -9.05 10.85
C LEU A 334 -13.59 -8.77 11.12
N LYS A 335 -13.06 -7.73 10.52
CA LYS A 335 -11.66 -7.29 10.66
C LYS A 335 -11.60 -5.96 11.40
N VAL A 336 -10.85 -5.91 12.49
CA VAL A 336 -10.67 -4.71 13.30
C VAL A 336 -9.37 -4.02 12.90
N LEU A 337 -9.47 -2.79 12.41
CA LEU A 337 -8.30 -2.00 12.00
C LEU A 337 -7.49 -1.50 13.19
N GLY A 338 -8.14 -1.10 14.27
CA GLY A 338 -7.51 -0.50 15.45
C GLY A 338 -8.43 0.50 16.12
N LYS A 339 -7.85 1.37 16.96
CA LYS A 339 -8.60 2.39 17.70
C LYS A 339 -8.61 3.72 16.95
N ARG A 340 -9.74 4.43 16.94
CA ARG A 340 -9.89 5.74 16.30
C ARG A 340 -9.02 6.82 16.96
N GLU A 341 -8.86 6.73 18.28
CA GLU A 341 -8.02 7.65 19.06
C GLU A 341 -6.52 7.41 18.84
N GLU A 342 -6.15 6.24 18.30
CA GLU A 342 -4.79 5.84 17.97
C GLU A 342 -4.66 5.52 16.46
N PRO A 343 -4.74 6.52 15.54
CA PRO A 343 -4.75 6.26 14.10
C PRO A 343 -3.54 5.47 13.57
N LEU A 344 -2.40 5.54 14.26
CA LEU A 344 -1.22 4.70 13.96
C LEU A 344 -1.51 3.21 14.12
N SER A 345 -2.36 2.82 15.09
CA SER A 345 -2.77 1.41 15.23
C SER A 345 -3.54 0.92 14.01
N MET A 346 -4.33 1.81 13.39
CA MET A 346 -5.11 1.51 12.20
C MET A 346 -4.23 1.44 10.95
N THR A 347 -3.26 2.36 10.79
CA THR A 347 -2.31 2.31 9.68
C THR A 347 -1.45 1.07 9.73
N HIS A 348 -1.00 0.66 10.92
CA HIS A 348 -0.22 -0.55 11.16
C HIS A 348 -0.93 -1.80 10.61
N ASN A 349 -2.23 -1.91 10.80
CA ASN A 349 -3.02 -3.07 10.43
C ASN A 349 -3.56 -3.04 9.00
N LEU A 350 -3.70 -1.86 8.38
CA LEU A 350 -4.44 -1.71 7.13
C LEU A 350 -3.99 -2.66 6.02
N PHE A 351 -2.71 -2.61 5.65
CA PHE A 351 -2.24 -3.43 4.51
C PHE A 351 -2.22 -4.92 4.83
N ARG A 352 -1.89 -5.30 6.08
CA ARG A 352 -1.96 -6.69 6.51
C ARG A 352 -3.39 -7.22 6.35
N ILE A 353 -4.40 -6.49 6.86
CA ILE A 353 -5.80 -6.90 6.76
C ILE A 353 -6.27 -6.99 5.30
N LEU A 354 -5.87 -6.06 4.43
CA LEU A 354 -6.22 -6.14 3.02
C LEU A 354 -5.60 -7.38 2.34
N ARG A 355 -4.38 -7.77 2.73
CA ARG A 355 -3.74 -9.01 2.27
C ARG A 355 -4.41 -10.26 2.83
N ASP A 356 -4.76 -10.26 4.12
CA ASP A 356 -5.53 -11.34 4.74
C ASP A 356 -6.84 -11.56 3.97
N CYS A 357 -7.55 -10.49 3.60
CA CYS A 357 -8.76 -10.59 2.79
C CYS A 357 -8.52 -11.24 1.41
N ASP A 358 -7.39 -10.91 0.77
CA ASP A 358 -7.02 -11.52 -0.51
C ASP A 358 -6.72 -13.03 -0.36
N GLU A 359 -6.03 -13.44 0.72
CA GLU A 359 -5.71 -14.84 1.04
C GLU A 359 -6.95 -15.64 1.42
N GLU A 360 -7.89 -15.03 2.14
CA GLU A 360 -9.16 -15.62 2.55
C GLU A 360 -10.20 -15.65 1.42
N GLY A 361 -9.86 -15.13 0.22
CA GLY A 361 -10.73 -15.15 -0.96
C GLY A 361 -11.93 -14.23 -0.86
N VAL A 362 -11.82 -13.14 -0.10
CA VAL A 362 -12.86 -12.10 0.02
C VAL A 362 -13.09 -11.43 -1.34
N GLU A 363 -14.35 -11.20 -1.69
CA GLU A 363 -14.76 -10.53 -2.93
C GLU A 363 -15.26 -9.12 -2.70
N LEU A 364 -15.79 -8.85 -1.50
CA LEU A 364 -16.35 -7.54 -1.13
C LEU A 364 -15.87 -7.13 0.26
N ILE A 365 -15.25 -5.96 0.33
CA ILE A 365 -14.83 -5.31 1.58
C ILE A 365 -15.68 -4.06 1.80
N LEU A 366 -16.37 -4.02 2.92
CA LEU A 366 -17.13 -2.85 3.36
C LEU A 366 -16.40 -2.23 4.55
N SER A 367 -16.10 -0.96 4.50
CA SER A 367 -15.33 -0.31 5.56
C SER A 367 -15.93 1.01 5.99
N GLU A 368 -15.82 1.31 7.27
CA GLU A 368 -16.03 2.65 7.79
C GLU A 368 -14.99 3.61 7.22
N ALA A 369 -15.39 4.87 7.02
CA ALA A 369 -14.46 5.98 6.81
C ALA A 369 -14.13 6.65 8.14
N TYR A 370 -12.90 7.18 8.23
CA TYR A 370 -12.36 7.76 9.47
C TYR A 370 -12.02 9.24 9.30
N SER A 371 -11.57 9.90 10.38
CA SER A 371 -11.08 11.28 10.34
C SER A 371 -9.88 11.41 9.38
N GLU A 372 -9.83 12.53 8.67
CA GLU A 372 -8.70 12.90 7.81
C GLU A 372 -7.74 13.87 8.51
N GLU A 373 -7.80 14.00 9.83
CA GLU A 373 -6.89 14.83 10.61
C GLU A 373 -5.63 14.06 11.01
N GLY A 374 -4.50 14.74 11.04
CA GLY A 374 -3.22 14.16 11.45
C GLY A 374 -2.88 12.91 10.64
N VAL A 375 -2.54 11.81 11.33
CA VAL A 375 -2.23 10.50 10.70
C VAL A 375 -3.45 9.90 9.98
N GLY A 376 -4.67 10.27 10.38
CA GLY A 376 -5.90 9.86 9.71
C GLY A 376 -5.93 10.27 8.23
N PHE A 377 -5.24 11.36 7.84
CA PHE A 377 -5.09 11.76 6.45
C PHE A 377 -4.32 10.70 5.64
N ALA A 378 -3.26 10.12 6.21
CA ALA A 378 -2.52 9.04 5.59
C ALA A 378 -3.36 7.75 5.46
N LEU A 379 -4.06 7.37 6.55
CA LEU A 379 -4.96 6.22 6.58
C LEU A 379 -6.02 6.35 5.47
N MET A 380 -6.78 7.43 5.47
CA MET A 380 -7.85 7.65 4.50
C MET A 380 -7.36 7.79 3.06
N ASN A 381 -6.18 8.38 2.85
CA ASN A 381 -5.56 8.42 1.53
C ASN A 381 -5.33 7.01 0.97
N ARG A 382 -4.84 6.05 1.78
CA ARG A 382 -4.64 4.64 1.38
C ARG A 382 -5.97 3.93 1.18
N MET A 383 -6.92 4.10 2.08
CA MET A 383 -8.24 3.47 1.99
C MET A 383 -9.03 3.95 0.76
N LYS A 384 -9.04 5.25 0.48
CA LYS A 384 -9.67 5.81 -0.73
C LYS A 384 -9.06 5.23 -2.02
N LYS A 385 -7.73 5.09 -2.07
CA LYS A 385 -7.03 4.48 -3.22
C LYS A 385 -7.32 2.98 -3.33
N ALA A 386 -7.32 2.25 -2.24
CA ALA A 386 -7.69 0.83 -2.20
C ALA A 386 -9.11 0.61 -2.71
N ALA A 387 -10.05 1.47 -2.30
CA ALA A 387 -11.44 1.45 -2.73
C ALA A 387 -11.67 2.00 -4.16
N GLY A 388 -10.63 2.45 -4.88
CA GLY A 388 -10.79 3.08 -6.18
C GLY A 388 -11.70 4.31 -6.15
N GLN A 389 -11.69 5.07 -5.04
CA GLN A 389 -12.53 6.24 -4.74
C GLN A 389 -14.03 5.91 -4.57
N LYS A 390 -14.40 4.64 -4.35
CA LYS A 390 -15.79 4.25 -4.07
C LYS A 390 -16.15 4.61 -2.64
N ILE A 391 -16.82 5.73 -2.46
CA ILE A 391 -17.29 6.25 -1.17
C ILE A 391 -18.79 6.40 -1.22
N MET A 392 -19.49 5.77 -0.28
CA MET A 392 -20.91 5.90 -0.07
C MET A 392 -21.16 6.89 1.07
N ASP A 393 -21.68 8.07 0.72
CA ASP A 393 -22.08 9.08 1.70
C ASP A 393 -23.46 8.73 2.28
N ILE A 394 -23.56 8.83 3.59
CA ILE A 394 -24.77 8.52 4.38
C ILE A 394 -25.27 9.82 5.02
N ASP A 395 -26.56 10.09 4.86
CA ASP A 395 -27.23 11.28 5.41
C ASP A 395 -27.62 11.14 6.88
#